data_3354fbd3ca79f2801bf6d00872bb432b
#
_entry.id   3354fbd3ca79f2801bf6d00872bb432b
#
_cell.length_a   1.000
_cell.length_b   1.000
_cell.length_c   1.000
_cell.angle_alpha   90.00
_cell.angle_beta   90.00
_cell.angle_gamma   90.00
#
_symmetry.space_group_name_H-M   'P 1'
#
loop_
_entity.id
_entity.type
_entity.pdbx_description
1 polymer ?
#
loop_
_entity_poly.entity_id
_entity_poly.type
_entity_poly.pdbx_seq_one_letter_code
_entity_poly.pdbx_strand_id
1 'polypeptide(L)'
;MYIQLTNVSKKIKSNDILKDINLRMESGKIYGFKGKNGCGKTMLMRAISGLIKVKGTVDINGQIIGKDIMFPPSIGLLIENPSFINNYTAFENLKTLASIRRRIDDNRIRETLTEIGLDPDDKRTFHKFSLGMKQRLGIAAAIMENPDIIILD
;
A
#
# COMPACT_ATOMS: atom_id res chain seq x y z
N MET A 1 -13.90 -10.85 4.80
CA MET A 1 -13.73 -9.38 4.65
C MET A 1 -14.06 -8.97 3.23
N TYR A 2 -14.58 -7.76 3.01
CA TYR A 2 -14.86 -7.20 1.68
C TYR A 2 -14.52 -5.71 1.64
N ILE A 3 -14.33 -5.19 0.43
CA ILE A 3 -14.23 -3.77 0.12
C ILE A 3 -15.31 -3.45 -0.91
N GLN A 4 -16.19 -2.49 -0.60
CA GLN A 4 -17.29 -2.08 -1.47
C GLN A 4 -17.14 -0.58 -1.80
N LEU A 5 -17.06 -0.28 -3.09
CA LEU A 5 -17.15 1.08 -3.61
C LEU A 5 -18.54 1.31 -4.17
N THR A 6 -19.16 2.44 -3.81
CA THR A 6 -20.50 2.82 -4.31
C THR A 6 -20.45 4.26 -4.79
N ASN A 7 -20.68 4.46 -6.10
CA ASN A 7 -20.73 5.75 -6.79
C ASN A 7 -19.49 6.62 -6.54
N VAL A 8 -18.32 5.97 -6.42
CA VAL A 8 -17.07 6.67 -6.08
C VAL A 8 -16.62 7.55 -7.25
N SER A 9 -16.52 8.85 -6.97
CA SER A 9 -16.12 9.84 -7.95
C SER A 9 -15.11 10.83 -7.37
N LYS A 10 -14.17 11.27 -8.20
CA LYS A 10 -13.16 12.28 -7.84
C LYS A 10 -12.89 13.22 -8.99
N LYS A 11 -13.01 14.52 -8.73
CA LYS A 11 -12.56 15.59 -9.61
C LYS A 11 -11.30 16.23 -9.09
N ILE A 12 -10.39 16.57 -10.00
CA ILE A 12 -9.23 17.43 -9.72
C ILE A 12 -9.30 18.58 -10.72
N LYS A 13 -9.47 19.81 -10.20
CA LYS A 13 -9.83 20.98 -11.00
C LYS A 13 -11.11 20.69 -11.80
N SER A 14 -11.08 20.79 -13.13
CA SER A 14 -12.20 20.51 -14.04
C SER A 14 -12.26 19.05 -14.54
N ASN A 15 -11.24 18.23 -14.26
CA ASN A 15 -11.13 16.89 -14.81
C ASN A 15 -11.72 15.83 -13.88
N ASP A 16 -12.60 14.99 -14.39
CA ASP A 16 -13.09 13.79 -13.72
C ASP A 16 -12.02 12.70 -13.78
N ILE A 17 -11.39 12.39 -12.64
CA ILE A 17 -10.35 11.37 -12.53
C ILE A 17 -10.96 10.01 -12.20
N LEU A 18 -11.95 9.97 -11.30
CA LEU A 18 -12.79 8.81 -11.03
C LEU A 18 -14.23 9.22 -11.32
N LYS A 19 -14.97 8.37 -12.03
CA LYS A 19 -16.35 8.65 -12.41
C LYS A 19 -17.23 7.45 -12.11
N ASP A 20 -18.08 7.60 -11.11
CA ASP A 20 -19.14 6.64 -10.73
C ASP A 20 -18.63 5.19 -10.62
N ILE A 21 -17.53 4.99 -9.90
CA ILE A 21 -16.93 3.66 -9.73
C ILE A 21 -17.78 2.86 -8.73
N ASN A 22 -18.26 1.73 -9.20
CA ASN A 22 -18.99 0.74 -8.43
C ASN A 22 -18.22 -0.59 -8.50
N LEU A 23 -17.72 -1.10 -7.38
CA LEU A 23 -16.84 -2.26 -7.34
C LEU A 23 -16.98 -2.97 -6.00
N ARG A 24 -17.04 -4.30 -6.02
CA ARG A 24 -16.96 -5.13 -4.82
C ARG A 24 -15.77 -6.09 -4.93
N MET A 25 -14.93 -6.08 -3.92
CA MET A 25 -13.78 -6.98 -3.79
C MET A 25 -13.92 -7.80 -2.53
N GLU A 26 -13.63 -9.09 -2.61
CA GLU A 26 -13.77 -10.04 -1.51
C GLU A 26 -12.40 -10.54 -1.05
N SER A 27 -12.30 -10.90 0.22
CA SER A 27 -11.10 -11.49 0.82
C SER A 27 -10.67 -12.77 0.10
N GLY A 28 -9.36 -13.06 0.12
CA GLY A 28 -8.77 -14.24 -0.49
C GLY A 28 -8.64 -14.18 -2.01
N LYS A 29 -8.88 -13.04 -2.62
CA LYS A 29 -8.77 -12.83 -4.07
C LYS A 29 -7.73 -11.74 -4.40
N ILE A 30 -7.15 -11.87 -5.60
CA ILE A 30 -6.26 -10.86 -6.18
C ILE A 30 -7.02 -10.11 -7.27
N TYR A 31 -7.02 -8.78 -7.19
CA TYR A 31 -7.67 -7.89 -8.14
C TYR A 31 -6.63 -7.05 -8.88
N GLY A 32 -6.62 -7.12 -10.21
CA GLY A 32 -5.74 -6.33 -11.06
C GLY A 32 -6.49 -5.20 -11.75
N PHE A 33 -6.01 -3.96 -11.60
CA PHE A 33 -6.53 -2.81 -12.31
C PHE A 33 -5.72 -2.55 -13.59
N LYS A 34 -6.35 -2.68 -14.75
CA LYS A 34 -5.72 -2.46 -16.06
C LYS A 34 -6.29 -1.22 -16.72
N GLY A 35 -5.42 -0.41 -17.33
CA GLY A 35 -5.82 0.79 -18.09
C GLY A 35 -4.62 1.63 -18.49
N LYS A 36 -4.85 2.60 -19.37
CA LYS A 36 -3.83 3.55 -19.86
C LYS A 36 -3.24 4.37 -18.70
N ASN A 37 -2.04 4.93 -18.89
CA ASN A 37 -1.46 5.86 -17.93
C ASN A 37 -2.39 7.08 -17.79
N GLY A 38 -2.58 7.54 -16.54
CA GLY A 38 -3.46 8.66 -16.22
C GLY A 38 -4.96 8.34 -16.16
N CYS A 39 -5.39 7.07 -16.34
CA CYS A 39 -6.82 6.71 -16.26
C CYS A 39 -7.38 6.60 -14.83
N GLY A 40 -6.59 6.92 -13.80
CA GLY A 40 -7.06 6.97 -12.41
C GLY A 40 -6.75 5.75 -11.55
N LYS A 41 -5.96 4.76 -11.98
CA LYS A 41 -5.64 3.56 -11.19
C LYS A 41 -5.04 3.91 -9.82
N THR A 42 -3.98 4.69 -9.79
CA THR A 42 -3.35 5.17 -8.56
C THR A 42 -4.34 5.97 -7.68
N MET A 43 -5.21 6.78 -8.30
CA MET A 43 -6.22 7.55 -7.57
C MET A 43 -7.30 6.64 -6.95
N LEU A 44 -7.67 5.55 -7.63
CA LEU A 44 -8.57 4.54 -7.07
C LEU A 44 -7.94 3.83 -5.86
N MET A 45 -6.67 3.43 -5.97
CA MET A 45 -5.92 2.83 -4.86
C MET A 45 -5.79 3.78 -3.67
N ARG A 46 -5.53 5.07 -3.92
CA ARG A 46 -5.52 6.12 -2.89
C ARG A 46 -6.90 6.34 -2.24
N ALA A 47 -8.00 6.19 -3.00
CA ALA A 47 -9.35 6.25 -2.46
C ALA A 47 -9.64 5.07 -1.53
N ILE A 48 -9.30 3.84 -1.96
CA ILE A 48 -9.48 2.60 -1.17
C ILE A 48 -8.66 2.65 0.12
N SER A 49 -7.44 3.21 0.07
CA SER A 49 -6.56 3.33 1.25
C SER A 49 -6.90 4.51 2.18
N GLY A 50 -7.87 5.36 1.82
CA GLY A 50 -8.23 6.55 2.62
C GLY A 50 -7.29 7.75 2.47
N LEU A 51 -6.31 7.68 1.55
CA LEU A 51 -5.36 8.78 1.33
C LEU A 51 -5.97 9.99 0.63
N ILE A 52 -7.13 9.84 0.01
CA ILE A 52 -7.86 10.95 -0.63
C ILE A 52 -9.35 10.90 -0.31
N LYS A 53 -9.97 12.05 -0.16
CA LYS A 53 -11.43 12.17 -0.06
C LYS A 53 -12.07 12.05 -1.44
N VAL A 54 -13.16 11.30 -1.52
CA VAL A 54 -13.96 11.08 -2.72
C VAL A 54 -15.42 11.41 -2.47
N LYS A 55 -16.22 11.56 -3.52
CA LYS A 55 -17.69 11.47 -3.46
C LYS A 55 -18.08 10.00 -3.52
N GLY A 56 -19.26 9.65 -3.02
CA GLY A 56 -19.69 8.26 -2.88
C GLY A 56 -19.12 7.64 -1.60
N THR A 57 -19.10 6.33 -1.51
CA THR A 57 -18.64 5.60 -0.32
C THR A 57 -17.60 4.56 -0.65
N VAL A 58 -16.61 4.43 0.24
CA VAL A 58 -15.67 3.31 0.30
C VAL A 58 -15.92 2.62 1.63
N ASP A 59 -16.53 1.45 1.57
CA ASP A 59 -16.87 0.62 2.70
C ASP A 59 -15.89 -0.54 2.82
N ILE A 60 -15.29 -0.69 3.99
CA ILE A 60 -14.41 -1.80 4.32
C ILE A 60 -15.05 -2.57 5.47
N ASN A 61 -15.64 -3.70 5.12
CA ASN A 61 -16.26 -4.62 6.07
C ASN A 61 -17.30 -3.95 7.00
N GLY A 62 -18.14 -3.06 6.44
CA GLY A 62 -19.17 -2.32 7.17
C GLY A 62 -18.72 -0.98 7.77
N GLN A 63 -17.47 -0.59 7.57
CA GLN A 63 -16.92 0.69 8.05
C GLN A 63 -16.59 1.61 6.87
N ILE A 64 -17.16 2.80 6.86
CA ILE A 64 -17.00 3.77 5.77
C ILE A 64 -15.76 4.63 6.01
N ILE A 65 -14.85 4.66 5.05
CA ILE A 65 -13.67 5.55 5.08
C ILE A 65 -14.10 7.02 5.04
N GLY A 66 -13.51 7.80 5.93
CA GLY A 66 -13.80 9.23 6.08
C GLY A 66 -15.04 9.54 6.92
N LYS A 67 -15.76 8.51 7.42
CA LYS A 67 -16.88 8.63 8.35
C LYS A 67 -16.63 7.83 9.63
N ASP A 68 -16.53 6.51 9.51
CA ASP A 68 -16.37 5.60 10.64
C ASP A 68 -14.89 5.34 10.96
N ILE A 69 -14.06 5.29 9.93
CA ILE A 69 -12.59 5.13 10.01
C ILE A 69 -11.90 6.11 9.06
N MET A 70 -10.69 6.54 9.42
CA MET A 70 -9.86 7.37 8.53
C MET A 70 -9.10 6.53 7.50
N PHE A 71 -8.57 5.38 7.94
CA PHE A 71 -7.78 4.45 7.15
C PHE A 71 -8.20 3.02 7.48
N PRO A 72 -8.04 2.06 6.56
CA PRO A 72 -8.18 0.65 6.87
C PRO A 72 -7.27 0.25 8.04
N PRO A 73 -7.76 -0.47 9.06
CA PRO A 73 -6.99 -0.77 10.28
C PRO A 73 -5.79 -1.69 10.03
N SER A 74 -5.88 -2.50 8.98
CA SER A 74 -4.85 -3.49 8.61
C SER A 74 -4.58 -3.39 7.09
N ILE A 75 -3.65 -2.52 6.73
CA ILE A 75 -3.29 -2.27 5.33
C ILE A 75 -1.78 -2.18 5.16
N GLY A 76 -1.27 -2.85 4.11
CA GLY A 76 0.06 -2.68 3.55
C GLY A 76 -0.04 -1.94 2.21
N LEU A 77 0.76 -0.92 2.04
CA LEU A 77 0.61 0.01 0.94
C LEU A 77 1.95 0.32 0.28
N LEU A 78 2.01 0.13 -1.04
CA LEU A 78 3.07 0.65 -1.89
C LEU A 78 2.41 1.38 -3.06
N ILE A 79 2.40 2.70 -3.00
CA ILE A 79 1.90 3.58 -4.07
C ILE A 79 3.05 4.44 -4.54
N GLU A 80 3.32 4.40 -5.84
CA GLU A 80 4.43 5.10 -6.49
C GLU A 80 5.82 4.58 -6.03
N ASN A 81 6.85 5.42 -6.14
CA ASN A 81 8.21 5.02 -5.77
C ASN A 81 8.38 4.99 -4.25
N PRO A 82 8.89 3.89 -3.70
CA PRO A 82 9.17 3.81 -2.27
C PRO A 82 10.28 4.79 -1.88
N SER A 83 10.10 5.49 -0.76
CA SER A 83 11.09 6.38 -0.16
C SER A 83 11.47 5.89 1.22
N PHE A 84 12.76 5.69 1.44
CA PHE A 84 13.35 5.19 2.69
C PHE A 84 14.51 6.06 3.13
N ILE A 85 15.07 5.80 4.30
CA ILE A 85 16.22 6.54 4.81
C ILE A 85 17.47 6.11 4.02
N ASN A 86 18.07 7.06 3.31
CA ASN A 86 19.14 6.82 2.34
C ASN A 86 20.38 6.12 2.92
N ASN A 87 20.75 6.44 4.16
CA ASN A 87 21.96 5.94 4.81
C ASN A 87 21.71 4.64 5.62
N TYR A 88 20.50 4.09 5.58
CA TYR A 88 20.13 2.86 6.25
C TYR A 88 20.17 1.69 5.27
N THR A 89 20.47 0.50 5.78
CA THR A 89 20.33 -0.79 5.06
C THR A 89 18.85 -1.13 4.86
N ALA A 90 18.56 -2.20 4.12
CA ALA A 90 17.19 -2.73 4.00
C ALA A 90 16.61 -3.08 5.37
N PHE A 91 17.36 -3.83 6.16
CA PHE A 91 16.96 -4.26 7.49
C PHE A 91 16.68 -3.08 8.43
N GLU A 92 17.57 -2.10 8.50
CA GLU A 92 17.41 -0.91 9.37
C GLU A 92 16.21 -0.08 8.99
N ASN A 93 15.90 0.07 7.69
CA ASN A 93 14.72 0.76 7.22
C ASN A 93 13.44 0.05 7.66
N LEU A 94 13.34 -1.27 7.47
CA LEU A 94 12.16 -2.03 7.89
C LEU A 94 12.02 -2.06 9.41
N LYS A 95 13.13 -2.19 10.15
CA LYS A 95 13.14 -2.15 11.62
C LYS A 95 12.63 -0.81 12.15
N THR A 96 13.01 0.29 11.51
CA THR A 96 12.51 1.63 11.86
C THR A 96 10.99 1.70 11.67
N LEU A 97 10.44 1.21 10.56
CA LEU A 97 9.01 1.16 10.34
C LEU A 97 8.29 0.23 11.33
N ALA A 98 8.82 -0.96 11.56
CA ALA A 98 8.25 -1.93 12.51
C ALA A 98 8.21 -1.38 13.95
N SER A 99 9.16 -0.52 14.33
CA SER A 99 9.23 0.09 15.65
C SER A 99 8.04 1.00 15.99
N ILE A 100 7.32 1.49 14.98
CA ILE A 100 6.15 2.38 15.14
C ILE A 100 4.99 1.61 15.78
N ARG A 101 4.70 0.42 15.28
CA ARG A 101 3.56 -0.40 15.76
C ARG A 101 4.00 -1.55 16.68
N ARG A 102 5.26 -1.96 16.61
CA ARG A 102 5.86 -3.04 17.41
C ARG A 102 5.08 -4.37 17.33
N ARG A 103 4.62 -4.72 16.11
CA ARG A 103 3.82 -5.93 15.88
C ARG A 103 4.64 -7.14 15.48
N ILE A 104 5.86 -6.90 15.01
CA ILE A 104 6.76 -7.93 14.50
C ILE A 104 8.16 -7.74 15.10
N ASP A 105 8.90 -8.82 15.15
CA ASP A 105 10.28 -8.87 15.62
C ASP A 105 11.31 -8.83 14.47
N ASP A 106 12.59 -8.85 14.85
CA ASP A 106 13.70 -8.82 13.89
C ASP A 106 13.72 -10.09 12.99
N ASN A 107 13.24 -11.23 13.49
CA ASN A 107 13.19 -12.46 12.71
C ASN A 107 12.20 -12.35 11.56
N ARG A 108 10.98 -11.82 11.83
CA ARG A 108 9.98 -11.60 10.78
C ARG A 108 10.46 -10.62 9.72
N ILE A 109 11.21 -9.58 10.11
CA ILE A 109 11.83 -8.65 9.15
C ILE A 109 12.83 -9.38 8.24
N ARG A 110 13.69 -10.23 8.79
CA ARG A 110 14.67 -11.02 8.04
C ARG A 110 14.01 -12.00 7.08
N GLU A 111 12.99 -12.72 7.56
CA GLU A 111 12.18 -13.61 6.72
C GLU A 111 11.57 -12.86 5.54
N THR A 112 10.92 -11.72 5.79
CA THR A 112 10.31 -10.91 4.74
C THR A 112 11.32 -10.45 3.71
N LEU A 113 12.51 -9.98 4.12
CA LEU A 113 13.57 -9.61 3.19
C LEU A 113 13.99 -10.80 2.31
N THR A 114 14.14 -11.97 2.90
CA THR A 114 14.47 -13.20 2.16
C THR A 114 13.34 -13.58 1.18
N GLU A 115 12.08 -13.53 1.61
CA GLU A 115 10.89 -13.83 0.79
C GLU A 115 10.86 -12.98 -0.50
N ILE A 116 11.26 -11.71 -0.41
CA ILE A 116 11.26 -10.80 -1.57
C ILE A 116 12.61 -10.77 -2.33
N GLY A 117 13.54 -11.66 -1.97
CA GLY A 117 14.84 -11.80 -2.64
C GLY A 117 15.82 -10.67 -2.36
N LEU A 118 15.79 -10.09 -1.15
CA LEU A 118 16.83 -9.22 -0.61
C LEU A 118 17.57 -9.96 0.52
N ASP A 119 18.90 -9.82 0.54
CA ASP A 119 19.72 -10.36 1.62
C ASP A 119 19.53 -9.49 2.88
N PRO A 120 19.04 -10.06 4.02
CA PRO A 120 18.85 -9.31 5.26
C PRO A 120 20.15 -8.82 5.88
N ASP A 121 21.31 -9.37 5.49
CA ASP A 121 22.62 -8.99 5.98
C ASP A 121 23.40 -8.09 5.00
N ASP A 122 22.79 -7.70 3.88
CA ASP A 122 23.40 -6.77 2.94
C ASP A 122 23.70 -5.43 3.61
N LYS A 123 24.97 -5.06 3.62
CA LYS A 123 25.47 -3.82 4.25
C LYS A 123 25.32 -2.58 3.36
N ARG A 124 24.88 -2.75 2.11
CA ARG A 124 24.61 -1.62 1.24
C ARG A 124 23.44 -0.81 1.78
N THR A 125 23.57 0.49 1.69
CA THR A 125 22.55 1.44 2.13
C THR A 125 21.59 1.76 0.98
N PHE A 126 20.38 2.22 1.30
CA PHE A 126 19.28 2.40 0.35
C PHE A 126 19.64 3.26 -0.88
N HIS A 127 20.50 4.29 -0.70
CA HIS A 127 20.91 5.12 -1.84
C HIS A 127 21.72 4.34 -2.90
N LYS A 128 22.36 3.22 -2.52
CA LYS A 128 23.13 2.33 -3.43
C LYS A 128 22.27 1.23 -4.07
N PHE A 129 20.98 1.16 -3.74
CA PHE A 129 20.08 0.14 -4.28
C PHE A 129 19.74 0.42 -5.74
N SER A 130 19.67 -0.64 -6.54
CA SER A 130 19.06 -0.56 -7.86
C SER A 130 17.56 -0.26 -7.74
N LEU A 131 16.94 0.19 -8.83
CA LEU A 131 15.50 0.44 -8.85
C LEU A 131 14.70 -0.80 -8.41
N GLY A 132 15.08 -1.98 -8.92
CA GLY A 132 14.43 -3.24 -8.53
C GLY A 132 14.59 -3.59 -7.06
N MET A 133 15.76 -3.31 -6.45
CA MET A 133 15.95 -3.48 -5.00
C MET A 133 15.09 -2.50 -4.19
N LYS A 134 14.97 -1.26 -4.64
CA LYS A 134 14.10 -0.25 -4.01
C LYS A 134 12.64 -0.68 -4.04
N GLN A 135 12.16 -1.18 -5.18
CA GLN A 135 10.78 -1.69 -5.32
C GLN A 135 10.54 -2.90 -4.41
N ARG A 136 11.47 -3.86 -4.38
CA ARG A 136 11.35 -5.01 -3.46
C ARG A 136 11.28 -4.57 -2.00
N LEU A 137 12.12 -3.63 -1.58
CA LEU A 137 12.05 -3.10 -0.21
C LEU A 137 10.70 -2.44 0.09
N GLY A 138 10.12 -1.73 -0.88
CA GLY A 138 8.76 -1.18 -0.79
C GLY A 138 7.69 -2.25 -0.60
N ILE A 139 7.80 -3.36 -1.36
CA ILE A 139 6.91 -4.52 -1.19
C ILE A 139 7.10 -5.13 0.20
N ALA A 140 8.36 -5.33 0.65
CA ALA A 140 8.63 -5.85 1.99
C ALA A 140 7.96 -5.01 3.08
N ALA A 141 8.08 -3.69 3.01
CA ALA A 141 7.42 -2.79 3.95
C ALA A 141 5.90 -2.92 3.94
N ALA A 142 5.30 -3.17 2.77
CA ALA A 142 3.87 -3.35 2.66
C ALA A 142 3.37 -4.69 3.25
N ILE A 143 4.17 -5.77 3.21
CA ILE A 143 3.72 -7.11 3.60
C ILE A 143 4.24 -7.60 4.96
N MET A 144 5.30 -7.00 5.52
CA MET A 144 6.01 -7.53 6.68
C MET A 144 5.13 -7.75 7.93
N GLU A 145 4.11 -6.90 8.13
CA GLU A 145 3.16 -7.01 9.25
C GLU A 145 1.97 -7.93 8.96
N ASN A 146 1.97 -8.66 7.82
CA ASN A 146 0.89 -9.53 7.38
C ASN A 146 -0.49 -8.85 7.39
N PRO A 147 -0.67 -7.75 6.67
CA PRO A 147 -1.92 -7.00 6.68
C PRO A 147 -3.05 -7.72 5.92
N ASP A 148 -4.30 -7.42 6.31
CA ASP A 148 -5.50 -7.97 5.67
C ASP A 148 -5.72 -7.45 4.24
N ILE A 149 -5.25 -6.22 3.98
CA ILE A 149 -5.35 -5.56 2.67
C ILE A 149 -3.93 -5.22 2.20
N ILE A 150 -3.58 -5.61 0.99
CA ILE A 150 -2.33 -5.23 0.34
C ILE A 150 -2.65 -4.49 -0.95
N ILE A 151 -2.11 -3.28 -1.11
CA ILE A 151 -2.24 -2.47 -2.33
C ILE A 151 -0.83 -2.16 -2.86
N LEU A 152 -0.58 -2.61 -4.09
CA LEU A 152 0.68 -2.38 -4.80
C LEU A 152 0.38 -1.70 -6.15
N ASP A 153 0.99 -0.52 -6.42
CA ASP A 153 0.85 0.26 -7.65
C ASP A 153 2.13 0.26 -8.48
#